data_6d0a0f6883a75e0ff5c30c0f1857753c
#
_entry.id   6d0a0f6883a75e0ff5c30c0f1857753c
#
_cell.length_a   1.000
_cell.length_b   1.000
_cell.length_c   1.000
_cell.angle_alpha   90.00
_cell.angle_beta   90.00
_cell.angle_gamma   90.00
#
_symmetry.space_group_name_H-M   'P 1'
#
loop_
_entity.id
_entity.type
_entity.pdbx_description
1 polymer ?
#
loop_
_entity_poly.entity_id
_entity_poly.type
_entity_poly.pdbx_seq_one_letter_code
_entity_poly.pdbx_strand_id
1 'polypeptide(L)'
;YEWIKNEIDSGTFESNCRLPDHADLGPDAANSWVPGAYESLLMRSTYSIRRYAFQNYLLARKVRKQTLKPSEKNQEKEETALQKTGALAVVDPVISFLHAMHTDKVALRREGRRLACGTRKRELVKVGIALLGMWGDKEGGEDLEILLTLARHEEFTFFCAPAVRSLMGAGKVNDYLLLLADMLDGWGKTAILYELNYDPALTDEATGVNPAADFLLRRGCKNRLGAAVNANICATKGGLAQKLKEISESEALPDKELYSGICEIMWGLTEFGGVYDSINDYKYGHDARNLFKQLVETRPELEALDPRGAEIVERMR
;
A
#
# COMPACT_ATOMS: atom_id res chain seq x y z
N TYR A 1 -4.88 -6.53 16.82
CA TYR A 1 -6.14 -5.91 16.42
C TYR A 1 -6.69 -5.03 17.53
N GLU A 2 -7.07 -5.61 18.68
CA GLU A 2 -7.70 -4.87 19.79
C GLU A 2 -6.87 -3.66 20.27
N TRP A 3 -5.54 -3.79 20.31
CA TRP A 3 -4.69 -2.67 20.67
C TRP A 3 -4.81 -1.51 19.66
N ILE A 4 -4.73 -1.80 18.35
CA ILE A 4 -4.90 -0.77 17.31
C ILE A 4 -6.28 -0.13 17.40
N LYS A 5 -7.33 -0.93 17.58
CA LYS A 5 -8.70 -0.43 17.72
C LYS A 5 -8.83 0.51 18.91
N ASN A 6 -8.30 0.13 20.07
CA ASN A 6 -8.32 0.97 21.26
C ASN A 6 -7.55 2.29 21.09
N GLU A 7 -6.38 2.26 20.43
CA GLU A 7 -5.62 3.50 20.13
C GLU A 7 -6.40 4.41 19.16
N ILE A 8 -7.09 3.83 18.16
CA ILE A 8 -7.96 4.59 17.26
C ILE A 8 -9.12 5.24 18.03
N ASP A 9 -9.80 4.46 18.87
CA ASP A 9 -10.97 4.90 19.63
C ASP A 9 -10.60 5.97 20.68
N SER A 10 -9.38 5.92 21.21
CA SER A 10 -8.85 6.95 22.14
C SER A 10 -8.38 8.23 21.44
N GLY A 11 -8.25 8.24 20.12
CA GLY A 11 -7.74 9.37 19.34
C GLY A 11 -6.23 9.60 19.44
N THR A 12 -5.47 8.63 19.99
CA THR A 12 -4.01 8.70 20.15
C THR A 12 -3.24 7.95 19.09
N PHE A 13 -3.95 7.33 18.14
CA PHE A 13 -3.37 6.46 17.13
C PHE A 13 -2.52 7.22 16.10
N GLU A 14 -1.29 6.78 15.93
CA GLU A 14 -0.41 7.16 14.83
C GLU A 14 -0.12 5.94 13.95
N SER A 15 -0.21 6.09 12.62
CA SER A 15 -0.08 4.99 11.65
C SER A 15 1.26 4.27 11.69
N ASN A 16 2.30 4.91 12.21
CA ASN A 16 3.68 4.42 12.31
C ASN A 16 4.17 4.21 13.76
N CYS A 17 3.26 4.20 14.72
CA CYS A 17 3.61 3.98 16.12
C CYS A 17 4.24 2.58 16.33
N ARG A 18 4.91 2.40 17.45
CA ARG A 18 5.52 1.11 17.80
C ARG A 18 4.45 0.14 18.28
N LEU A 19 4.42 -1.04 17.66
CA LEU A 19 3.54 -2.12 18.08
C LEU A 19 3.96 -2.70 19.44
N PRO A 20 3.02 -3.31 20.21
CA PRO A 20 3.30 -3.87 21.54
C PRO A 20 4.39 -4.95 21.56
N ASP A 21 4.57 -5.70 20.45
CA ASP A 21 5.60 -6.74 20.33
C ASP A 21 7.01 -6.18 20.06
N HIS A 22 7.16 -4.87 19.94
CA HIS A 22 8.47 -4.25 19.71
C HIS A 22 9.45 -4.52 20.85
N ALA A 23 8.97 -4.58 22.10
CA ALA A 23 9.79 -4.92 23.25
C ALA A 23 10.30 -6.37 23.23
N ASP A 24 9.55 -7.27 22.57
CA ASP A 24 9.89 -8.70 22.47
C ASP A 24 10.99 -8.97 21.43
N LEU A 25 11.35 -7.97 20.60
CA LEU A 25 12.44 -8.08 19.62
C LEU A 25 13.83 -8.07 20.26
N GLY A 26 13.94 -7.73 21.55
CA GLY A 26 15.21 -7.72 22.27
C GLY A 26 16.27 -6.83 21.61
N PRO A 27 17.54 -7.29 21.46
CA PRO A 27 18.60 -6.55 20.80
C PRO A 27 18.29 -6.16 19.34
N ASP A 28 17.44 -6.94 18.65
CA ASP A 28 17.04 -6.70 17.27
C ASP A 28 16.08 -5.50 17.14
N ALA A 29 15.48 -5.05 18.25
CA ALA A 29 14.60 -3.89 18.26
C ALA A 29 15.30 -2.60 17.76
N ALA A 30 16.58 -2.45 18.05
CA ALA A 30 17.38 -1.30 17.61
C ALA A 30 17.63 -1.30 16.09
N ASN A 31 17.60 -2.47 15.47
CA ASN A 31 17.81 -2.68 14.03
C ASN A 31 16.50 -2.95 13.28
N SER A 32 15.33 -2.82 13.95
CA SER A 32 14.05 -3.02 13.29
C SER A 32 13.79 -1.90 12.28
N TRP A 33 13.26 -2.29 11.13
CA TRP A 33 12.83 -1.35 10.12
C TRP A 33 11.67 -0.47 10.61
N VAL A 34 11.57 0.73 10.04
CA VAL A 34 10.38 1.55 10.20
C VAL A 34 9.16 0.76 9.71
N PRO A 35 8.00 0.83 10.40
CA PRO A 35 6.81 0.07 10.01
C PRO A 35 6.49 0.17 8.52
N GLY A 36 6.26 -0.96 7.85
CA GLY A 36 5.97 -1.07 6.42
C GLY A 36 7.13 -0.87 5.45
N ALA A 37 8.30 -0.41 5.93
CA ALA A 37 9.45 -0.14 5.06
C ALA A 37 10.06 -1.42 4.49
N TYR A 38 10.20 -2.44 5.32
CA TYR A 38 10.81 -3.72 4.93
C TYR A 38 10.06 -4.36 3.77
N GLU A 39 8.76 -4.50 3.89
CA GLU A 39 7.90 -5.10 2.88
C GLU A 39 7.88 -4.27 1.58
N SER A 40 7.72 -2.97 1.71
CA SER A 40 7.62 -2.06 0.56
C SER A 40 8.92 -1.97 -0.24
N LEU A 41 10.07 -2.06 0.40
CA LEU A 41 11.38 -2.03 -0.26
C LEU A 41 11.76 -3.38 -0.87
N LEU A 42 11.56 -4.48 -0.13
CA LEU A 42 11.95 -5.82 -0.60
C LEU A 42 11.10 -6.33 -1.75
N MET A 43 9.81 -6.01 -1.78
CA MET A 43 8.94 -6.43 -2.89
C MET A 43 9.27 -5.73 -4.21
N ARG A 44 9.95 -4.59 -4.17
CA ARG A 44 10.49 -3.95 -5.36
C ARG A 44 11.75 -4.65 -5.89
N SER A 45 12.51 -5.31 -5.03
CA SER A 45 13.66 -6.13 -5.41
C SER A 45 13.22 -7.59 -5.48
N THR A 46 12.91 -8.10 -6.67
CA THR A 46 12.60 -9.50 -7.02
C THR A 46 13.03 -10.54 -5.97
N TYR A 47 12.22 -10.75 -4.95
CA TYR A 47 12.47 -11.78 -3.93
C TYR A 47 12.17 -13.16 -4.54
N SER A 48 13.20 -13.98 -4.75
CA SER A 48 13.05 -15.32 -5.31
C SER A 48 12.43 -16.29 -4.31
N ILE A 49 11.11 -16.40 -4.33
CA ILE A 49 10.27 -17.28 -3.49
C ILE A 49 10.60 -18.78 -3.69
N ARG A 50 11.27 -19.15 -4.78
CA ARG A 50 11.50 -20.56 -5.16
C ARG A 50 12.46 -21.33 -4.24
N ARG A 51 13.24 -20.65 -3.40
CA ARG A 51 14.34 -21.28 -2.64
C ARG A 51 13.91 -22.21 -1.50
N TYR A 52 12.64 -22.17 -1.05
CA TYR A 52 12.19 -22.85 0.17
C TYR A 52 10.88 -23.65 0.01
N ALA A 53 10.56 -24.14 -1.18
CA ALA A 53 9.28 -24.80 -1.48
C ALA A 53 8.93 -25.93 -0.49
N PHE A 54 9.89 -26.76 -0.10
CA PHE A 54 9.64 -27.85 0.84
C PHE A 54 9.36 -27.34 2.27
N GLN A 55 10.10 -26.33 2.71
CA GLN A 55 9.89 -25.73 4.04
C GLN A 55 8.52 -25.04 4.11
N ASN A 56 8.15 -24.33 3.05
CA ASN A 56 6.84 -23.68 2.92
C ASN A 56 5.69 -24.71 2.91
N TYR A 57 5.87 -25.86 2.25
CA TYR A 57 4.91 -26.94 2.32
C TYR A 57 4.76 -27.51 3.73
N LEU A 58 5.86 -27.72 4.46
CA LEU A 58 5.81 -28.17 5.85
C LEU A 58 5.12 -27.15 6.75
N LEU A 59 5.33 -25.86 6.49
CA LEU A 59 4.67 -24.78 7.21
C LEU A 59 3.15 -24.80 6.93
N ALA A 60 2.75 -24.88 5.67
CA ALA A 60 1.34 -25.00 5.29
C ALA A 60 0.66 -26.20 5.93
N ARG A 61 1.36 -27.33 6.06
CA ARG A 61 0.86 -28.51 6.81
C ARG A 61 0.64 -28.23 8.30
N LYS A 62 1.47 -27.40 8.93
CA LYS A 62 1.29 -27.03 10.35
C LYS A 62 0.06 -26.12 10.49
N VAL A 63 -0.07 -25.11 9.64
CA VAL A 63 -1.26 -24.24 9.57
C VAL A 63 -2.51 -25.11 9.37
N ARG A 64 -2.53 -25.96 8.34
CA ARG A 64 -3.65 -26.87 8.07
C ARG A 64 -3.98 -27.77 9.26
N LYS A 65 -2.96 -28.28 9.95
CA LYS A 65 -3.18 -29.15 11.09
C LYS A 65 -3.84 -28.42 12.27
N GLN A 66 -3.39 -27.20 12.55
CA GLN A 66 -4.04 -26.36 13.59
C GLN A 66 -5.46 -26.01 13.16
N THR A 67 -5.67 -25.60 11.91
CA THR A 67 -6.98 -25.25 11.36
C THR A 67 -8.01 -26.38 11.50
N LEU A 68 -7.63 -27.63 11.16
CA LEU A 68 -8.53 -28.79 11.15
C LEU A 68 -8.63 -29.52 12.51
N LYS A 69 -7.60 -29.44 13.33
CA LYS A 69 -7.51 -30.08 14.64
C LYS A 69 -6.89 -29.12 15.65
N PRO A 70 -7.63 -28.10 16.09
CA PRO A 70 -7.15 -27.09 17.02
C PRO A 70 -6.69 -27.75 18.34
N SER A 71 -5.48 -27.40 18.80
CA SER A 71 -4.96 -27.77 20.10
C SER A 71 -3.79 -26.84 20.45
N GLU A 72 -3.52 -26.62 21.72
CA GLU A 72 -2.38 -25.82 22.21
C GLU A 72 -1.06 -26.29 21.60
N LYS A 73 -0.80 -27.57 21.52
CA LYS A 73 0.41 -28.15 20.92
C LYS A 73 0.52 -27.84 19.40
N ASN A 74 -0.58 -27.85 18.67
CA ASN A 74 -0.55 -27.53 17.24
C ASN A 74 -0.40 -26.04 17.03
N GLN A 75 -1.06 -25.21 17.86
CA GLN A 75 -0.93 -23.77 17.87
C GLN A 75 0.52 -23.32 18.11
N GLU A 76 1.15 -23.84 19.18
CA GLU A 76 2.55 -23.53 19.49
C GLU A 76 3.50 -23.87 18.34
N LYS A 77 3.30 -25.04 17.68
CA LYS A 77 4.11 -25.46 16.53
C LYS A 77 3.90 -24.60 15.29
N GLU A 78 2.68 -24.17 15.06
CA GLU A 78 2.34 -23.25 13.98
C GLU A 78 2.96 -21.88 14.22
N GLU A 79 2.68 -21.27 15.38
CA GLU A 79 3.14 -19.94 15.73
C GLU A 79 4.66 -19.83 15.76
N THR A 80 5.34 -20.80 16.38
CA THR A 80 6.81 -20.83 16.38
C THR A 80 7.38 -20.90 14.95
N ALA A 81 6.76 -21.69 14.08
CA ALA A 81 7.24 -21.85 12.72
C ALA A 81 7.00 -20.61 11.86
N LEU A 82 5.83 -19.98 11.97
CA LEU A 82 5.48 -18.75 11.27
C LEU A 82 6.38 -17.59 11.72
N GLN A 83 6.54 -17.40 13.02
CA GLN A 83 7.38 -16.33 13.57
C GLN A 83 8.84 -16.45 13.13
N LYS A 84 9.38 -17.68 13.08
CA LYS A 84 10.77 -17.91 12.65
C LYS A 84 11.02 -17.59 11.19
N THR A 85 10.00 -17.71 10.34
CA THR A 85 10.19 -17.61 8.88
C THR A 85 9.91 -16.22 8.35
N GLY A 86 9.05 -15.44 9.03
CA GLY A 86 8.57 -14.13 8.56
C GLY A 86 7.45 -14.26 7.50
N ALA A 87 6.44 -13.41 7.60
CA ALA A 87 5.24 -13.47 6.75
C ALA A 87 5.54 -13.22 5.27
N LEU A 88 6.38 -12.21 4.98
CA LEU A 88 6.69 -11.80 3.60
C LEU A 88 7.21 -12.97 2.74
N ALA A 89 8.01 -13.85 3.34
CA ALA A 89 8.61 -14.97 2.62
C ALA A 89 7.66 -16.16 2.41
N VAL A 90 6.58 -16.27 3.18
CA VAL A 90 5.79 -17.51 3.27
C VAL A 90 4.31 -17.36 2.94
N VAL A 91 3.75 -16.16 2.95
CA VAL A 91 2.30 -15.95 2.77
C VAL A 91 1.81 -16.59 1.47
N ASP A 92 2.37 -16.22 0.32
CA ASP A 92 1.91 -16.71 -0.98
C ASP A 92 2.06 -18.23 -1.13
N PRO A 93 3.24 -18.84 -0.86
CA PRO A 93 3.36 -20.28 -0.96
C PRO A 93 2.51 -21.04 0.07
N VAL A 94 2.32 -20.52 1.29
CA VAL A 94 1.43 -21.15 2.28
C VAL A 94 -0.01 -21.16 1.79
N ILE A 95 -0.52 -20.02 1.29
CA ILE A 95 -1.86 -19.91 0.71
C ILE A 95 -2.02 -20.89 -0.46
N SER A 96 -1.05 -20.93 -1.38
CA SER A 96 -1.07 -21.80 -2.55
C SER A 96 -1.13 -23.28 -2.14
N PHE A 97 -0.36 -23.70 -1.15
CA PHE A 97 -0.39 -25.08 -0.64
C PHE A 97 -1.68 -25.41 0.10
N LEU A 98 -2.22 -24.49 0.92
CA LEU A 98 -3.50 -24.69 1.62
C LEU A 98 -4.65 -24.83 0.62
N HIS A 99 -4.63 -24.06 -0.47
CA HIS A 99 -5.57 -24.17 -1.57
C HIS A 99 -5.45 -25.52 -2.29
N ALA A 100 -4.22 -25.91 -2.67
CA ALA A 100 -3.95 -27.19 -3.33
C ALA A 100 -4.31 -28.41 -2.46
N MET A 101 -4.20 -28.30 -1.15
CA MET A 101 -4.61 -29.35 -0.19
C MET A 101 -6.13 -29.38 0.06
N HIS A 102 -6.93 -28.58 -0.64
CA HIS A 102 -8.38 -28.48 -0.46
C HIS A 102 -8.80 -28.32 1.01
N THR A 103 -8.08 -27.48 1.75
CA THR A 103 -8.36 -27.24 3.16
C THR A 103 -9.70 -26.52 3.32
N ASP A 104 -10.46 -26.87 4.33
CA ASP A 104 -11.79 -26.30 4.59
C ASP A 104 -11.72 -24.77 4.75
N LYS A 105 -12.50 -24.07 3.92
CA LYS A 105 -12.47 -22.60 3.81
C LYS A 105 -13.00 -21.91 5.06
N VAL A 106 -14.03 -22.48 5.70
CA VAL A 106 -14.61 -21.91 6.91
C VAL A 106 -13.63 -22.03 8.07
N ALA A 107 -12.94 -23.17 8.16
CA ALA A 107 -11.91 -23.39 9.15
C ALA A 107 -10.70 -22.45 8.91
N LEU A 108 -10.29 -22.22 7.64
CA LEU A 108 -9.21 -21.28 7.29
C LEU A 108 -9.59 -19.83 7.62
N ARG A 109 -10.84 -19.41 7.37
CA ARG A 109 -11.34 -18.09 7.78
C ARG A 109 -11.27 -17.91 9.30
N ARG A 110 -11.73 -18.90 10.06
CA ARG A 110 -11.63 -18.87 11.53
C ARG A 110 -10.17 -18.77 12.01
N GLU A 111 -9.26 -19.51 11.39
CA GLU A 111 -7.84 -19.43 11.67
C GLU A 111 -7.25 -18.07 11.31
N GLY A 112 -7.67 -17.50 10.19
CA GLY A 112 -7.31 -16.13 9.78
C GLY A 112 -7.69 -15.11 10.86
N ARG A 113 -8.94 -15.16 11.38
CA ARG A 113 -9.38 -14.30 12.48
C ARG A 113 -8.58 -14.51 13.75
N ARG A 114 -8.32 -15.78 14.13
CA ARG A 114 -7.51 -16.09 15.30
C ARG A 114 -6.12 -15.46 15.22
N LEU A 115 -5.46 -15.59 14.07
CA LEU A 115 -4.13 -15.01 13.86
C LEU A 115 -4.17 -13.49 13.76
N ALA A 116 -5.15 -12.90 13.04
CA ALA A 116 -5.24 -11.47 12.87
C ALA A 116 -5.60 -10.72 14.16
N CYS A 117 -6.47 -11.29 15.00
CA CYS A 117 -7.02 -10.62 16.18
C CYS A 117 -6.48 -11.16 17.51
N GLY A 118 -6.13 -12.45 17.57
CA GLY A 118 -5.85 -13.16 18.82
C GLY A 118 -4.37 -13.23 19.20
N THR A 119 -3.46 -12.60 18.49
CA THR A 119 -2.02 -12.60 18.80
C THR A 119 -1.43 -11.18 18.82
N ARG A 120 -0.35 -11.00 19.60
CA ARG A 120 0.44 -9.76 19.63
C ARG A 120 1.64 -9.81 18.67
N LYS A 121 1.92 -10.96 18.06
CA LYS A 121 3.09 -11.17 17.20
C LYS A 121 2.77 -10.72 15.78
N ARG A 122 3.40 -9.66 15.29
CA ARG A 122 3.13 -9.03 13.99
C ARG A 122 3.19 -10.02 12.81
N GLU A 123 4.16 -10.93 12.79
CA GLU A 123 4.28 -11.88 11.67
C GLU A 123 3.09 -12.85 11.58
N LEU A 124 2.51 -13.23 12.72
CA LEU A 124 1.29 -14.05 12.77
C LEU A 124 0.07 -13.24 12.31
N VAL A 125 -0.03 -11.97 12.71
CA VAL A 125 -1.09 -11.07 12.26
C VAL A 125 -1.07 -10.93 10.73
N LYS A 126 0.11 -10.73 10.12
CA LYS A 126 0.28 -10.65 8.65
C LYS A 126 -0.23 -11.92 7.94
N VAL A 127 0.08 -13.10 8.47
CA VAL A 127 -0.46 -14.36 7.92
C VAL A 127 -1.98 -14.44 8.09
N GLY A 128 -2.52 -14.04 9.24
CA GLY A 128 -3.96 -13.95 9.48
C GLY A 128 -4.67 -13.05 8.47
N ILE A 129 -4.12 -11.86 8.19
CA ILE A 129 -4.60 -10.92 7.16
C ILE A 129 -4.69 -11.62 5.79
N ALA A 130 -3.64 -12.32 5.40
CA ALA A 130 -3.60 -13.00 4.11
C ALA A 130 -4.62 -14.15 4.01
N LEU A 131 -4.82 -14.91 5.10
CA LEU A 131 -5.88 -15.93 5.16
C LEU A 131 -7.27 -15.30 5.04
N LEU A 132 -7.53 -14.17 5.70
CA LEU A 132 -8.79 -13.43 5.58
C LEU A 132 -8.98 -12.90 4.16
N GLY A 133 -7.97 -12.33 3.53
CA GLY A 133 -8.03 -11.87 2.15
C GLY A 133 -8.44 -12.98 1.18
N MET A 134 -7.97 -14.22 1.41
CA MET A 134 -8.26 -15.34 0.51
C MET A 134 -9.59 -16.03 0.80
N TRP A 135 -9.94 -16.22 2.08
CA TRP A 135 -11.08 -17.03 2.52
C TRP A 135 -12.09 -16.28 3.40
N GLY A 136 -11.92 -14.99 3.60
CA GLY A 136 -12.86 -14.14 4.30
C GLY A 136 -14.18 -13.94 3.55
N ASP A 137 -15.08 -13.20 4.18
CA ASP A 137 -16.40 -12.90 3.65
C ASP A 137 -16.32 -11.94 2.46
N LYS A 138 -16.79 -12.41 1.30
CA LYS A 138 -16.77 -11.63 0.05
C LYS A 138 -17.83 -10.51 0.04
N GLU A 139 -18.76 -10.53 0.97
CA GLU A 139 -19.74 -9.46 1.16
C GLU A 139 -19.25 -8.35 2.10
N GLY A 140 -18.05 -8.52 2.66
CA GLY A 140 -17.43 -7.60 3.58
C GLY A 140 -17.60 -8.00 5.05
N GLY A 141 -18.47 -7.33 5.76
CA GLY A 141 -18.76 -7.63 7.16
C GLY A 141 -17.54 -7.50 8.08
N GLU A 142 -17.51 -8.34 9.12
CA GLU A 142 -16.47 -8.29 10.18
C GLU A 142 -15.06 -8.52 9.65
N ASP A 143 -14.86 -9.38 8.63
CA ASP A 143 -13.52 -9.61 8.07
C ASP A 143 -12.96 -8.36 7.39
N LEU A 144 -13.80 -7.62 6.68
CA LEU A 144 -13.42 -6.35 6.08
C LEU A 144 -13.10 -5.30 7.15
N GLU A 145 -13.92 -5.21 8.22
CA GLU A 145 -13.65 -4.30 9.35
C GLU A 145 -12.29 -4.60 9.99
N ILE A 146 -11.97 -5.87 10.22
CA ILE A 146 -10.68 -6.30 10.75
C ILE A 146 -9.54 -5.83 9.83
N LEU A 147 -9.66 -6.06 8.52
CA LEU A 147 -8.64 -5.67 7.55
C LEU A 147 -8.47 -4.14 7.47
N LEU A 148 -9.57 -3.38 7.44
CA LEU A 148 -9.51 -1.92 7.39
C LEU A 148 -8.93 -1.31 8.66
N THR A 149 -9.25 -1.89 9.83
CA THR A 149 -8.66 -1.47 11.11
C THR A 149 -7.16 -1.71 11.14
N LEU A 150 -6.70 -2.91 10.76
CA LEU A 150 -5.27 -3.25 10.71
C LEU A 150 -4.53 -2.44 9.64
N ALA A 151 -5.18 -2.16 8.48
CA ALA A 151 -4.61 -1.38 7.40
C ALA A 151 -4.20 0.05 7.79
N ARG A 152 -4.78 0.59 8.85
CA ARG A 152 -4.41 1.93 9.36
C ARG A 152 -3.00 1.97 9.95
N HIS A 153 -2.44 0.83 10.34
CA HIS A 153 -1.05 0.74 10.79
C HIS A 153 -0.13 0.30 9.66
N GLU A 154 0.93 1.08 9.38
CA GLU A 154 1.82 0.88 8.23
C GLU A 154 2.49 -0.49 8.17
N GLU A 155 2.72 -1.14 9.32
CA GLU A 155 3.26 -2.51 9.40
C GLU A 155 2.37 -3.54 8.69
N PHE A 156 1.05 -3.30 8.65
CA PHE A 156 0.09 -4.25 8.12
C PHE A 156 -0.51 -3.84 6.78
N THR A 157 -0.40 -2.56 6.41
CA THR A 157 -1.04 -2.01 5.20
C THR A 157 -0.67 -2.78 3.95
N PHE A 158 0.61 -3.16 3.81
CA PHE A 158 1.09 -3.93 2.67
C PHE A 158 0.34 -5.27 2.48
N PHE A 159 -0.02 -5.95 3.56
CA PHE A 159 -0.80 -7.20 3.53
C PHE A 159 -2.30 -6.95 3.44
N CYS A 160 -2.79 -5.89 4.07
CA CYS A 160 -4.21 -5.56 4.09
C CYS A 160 -4.73 -5.07 2.74
N ALA A 161 -3.97 -4.25 2.00
CA ALA A 161 -4.43 -3.68 0.75
C ALA A 161 -4.79 -4.77 -0.29
N PRO A 162 -3.94 -5.76 -0.62
CA PRO A 162 -4.31 -6.86 -1.50
C PRO A 162 -5.41 -7.76 -0.89
N ALA A 163 -5.47 -7.90 0.46
CA ALA A 163 -6.54 -8.65 1.11
C ALA A 163 -7.90 -7.98 0.92
N VAL A 164 -8.01 -6.67 1.11
CA VAL A 164 -9.21 -5.87 0.83
C VAL A 164 -9.61 -5.99 -0.64
N ARG A 165 -8.65 -5.88 -1.56
CA ARG A 165 -8.89 -6.07 -3.00
C ARG A 165 -9.47 -7.45 -3.30
N SER A 166 -8.95 -8.50 -2.68
CA SER A 166 -9.44 -9.87 -2.84
C SER A 166 -10.87 -10.06 -2.30
N LEU A 167 -11.23 -9.38 -1.20
CA LEU A 167 -12.58 -9.45 -0.63
C LEU A 167 -13.59 -8.66 -1.45
N MET A 168 -13.29 -7.42 -1.78
CA MET A 168 -14.26 -6.48 -2.36
C MET A 168 -14.33 -6.57 -3.89
N GLY A 169 -13.33 -7.18 -4.52
CA GLY A 169 -13.22 -7.24 -5.97
C GLY A 169 -12.86 -5.91 -6.61
N ALA A 170 -12.52 -5.95 -7.90
CA ALA A 170 -11.95 -4.83 -8.63
C ALA A 170 -12.88 -3.60 -8.72
N GLY A 171 -14.20 -3.79 -8.74
CA GLY A 171 -15.16 -2.69 -8.91
C GLY A 171 -15.36 -1.82 -7.67
N LYS A 172 -15.17 -2.37 -6.47
CA LYS A 172 -15.43 -1.67 -5.20
C LYS A 172 -14.18 -1.37 -4.38
N VAL A 173 -13.03 -1.88 -4.78
CA VAL A 173 -11.81 -1.78 -3.96
C VAL A 173 -11.37 -0.34 -3.72
N ASN A 174 -11.55 0.54 -4.72
CA ASN A 174 -11.14 1.93 -4.60
C ASN A 174 -11.95 2.71 -3.56
N ASP A 175 -13.21 2.33 -3.28
CA ASP A 175 -14.05 2.96 -2.24
C ASP A 175 -13.37 2.88 -0.85
N TYR A 176 -12.62 1.83 -0.61
CA TYR A 176 -11.92 1.60 0.65
C TYR A 176 -10.45 2.04 0.61
N LEU A 177 -9.75 1.74 -0.48
CA LEU A 177 -8.32 2.03 -0.57
C LEU A 177 -8.02 3.52 -0.69
N LEU A 178 -8.87 4.31 -1.36
CA LEU A 178 -8.71 5.76 -1.44
C LEU A 178 -8.88 6.43 -0.05
N LEU A 179 -9.84 5.97 0.73
CA LEU A 179 -10.02 6.45 2.12
C LEU A 179 -8.79 6.12 2.98
N LEU A 180 -8.25 4.91 2.86
CA LEU A 180 -7.03 4.52 3.58
C LEU A 180 -5.82 5.34 3.10
N ALA A 181 -5.67 5.56 1.79
CA ALA A 181 -4.57 6.34 1.23
C ALA A 181 -4.59 7.81 1.70
N ASP A 182 -5.79 8.36 1.93
CA ASP A 182 -5.94 9.73 2.45
C ASP A 182 -5.58 9.84 3.93
N MET A 183 -5.80 8.77 4.71
CA MET A 183 -5.47 8.73 6.15
C MET A 183 -4.01 8.39 6.44
N LEU A 184 -3.28 7.80 5.49
CA LEU A 184 -1.91 7.33 5.69
C LEU A 184 -0.88 8.31 5.14
N ASP A 185 0.27 8.36 5.80
CA ASP A 185 1.36 9.27 5.46
C ASP A 185 2.72 8.58 5.66
N GLY A 186 3.04 7.64 4.80
CA GLY A 186 4.28 6.87 4.88
C GLY A 186 4.30 5.64 3.94
N TRP A 187 4.96 4.58 4.37
CA TRP A 187 5.05 3.33 3.60
C TRP A 187 3.69 2.67 3.36
N GLY A 188 2.75 2.83 4.30
CA GLY A 188 1.39 2.35 4.13
C GLY A 188 0.68 3.01 2.94
N LYS A 189 0.79 4.35 2.80
CA LYS A 189 0.28 5.04 1.61
C LYS A 189 0.89 4.48 0.34
N THR A 190 2.22 4.36 0.30
CA THR A 190 2.92 3.79 -0.85
C THR A 190 2.37 2.40 -1.22
N ALA A 191 2.19 1.51 -0.25
CA ALA A 191 1.64 0.18 -0.48
C ALA A 191 0.23 0.25 -1.13
N ILE A 192 -0.64 1.13 -0.63
CA ILE A 192 -2.01 1.28 -1.16
C ILE A 192 -1.99 1.78 -2.60
N LEU A 193 -1.14 2.75 -2.94
CA LEU A 193 -1.10 3.29 -4.30
C LEU A 193 -0.81 2.22 -5.35
N TYR A 194 -0.07 1.17 -5.02
CA TYR A 194 0.17 0.04 -5.93
C TYR A 194 -1.03 -0.91 -6.06
N GLU A 195 -1.96 -0.89 -5.11
CA GLU A 195 -3.14 -1.76 -5.08
C GLU A 195 -4.42 -1.08 -5.59
N LEU A 196 -4.41 0.23 -5.84
CA LEU A 196 -5.55 0.91 -6.45
C LEU A 196 -5.89 0.33 -7.83
N ASN A 197 -7.16 0.32 -8.15
CA ASN A 197 -7.61 -0.10 -9.47
C ASN A 197 -7.70 1.10 -10.41
N TYR A 198 -6.88 1.08 -11.45
CA TYR A 198 -6.78 2.14 -12.47
C TYR A 198 -7.51 1.77 -13.77
N ASP A 199 -8.44 0.80 -13.73
CA ASP A 199 -9.21 0.42 -14.91
C ASP A 199 -9.98 1.62 -15.46
N PRO A 200 -9.82 1.96 -16.76
CA PRO A 200 -10.58 3.03 -17.39
C PRO A 200 -12.11 2.84 -17.28
N ALA A 201 -12.58 1.61 -17.14
CA ALA A 201 -14.00 1.32 -16.93
C ALA A 201 -14.55 1.89 -15.60
N LEU A 202 -13.69 2.28 -14.66
CA LEU A 202 -14.06 2.95 -13.42
C LEU A 202 -14.07 4.48 -13.54
N THR A 203 -13.95 5.01 -14.73
CA THR A 203 -14.12 6.44 -14.99
C THR A 203 -15.56 6.85 -14.69
N ASP A 204 -15.72 7.86 -13.87
CA ASP A 204 -17.03 8.45 -13.59
C ASP A 204 -17.62 9.08 -14.85
N GLU A 205 -18.81 8.64 -15.26
CA GLU A 205 -19.44 9.10 -16.52
C GLU A 205 -19.80 10.58 -16.49
N ALA A 206 -20.08 11.14 -15.33
CA ALA A 206 -20.48 12.55 -15.20
C ALA A 206 -19.30 13.50 -15.27
N THR A 207 -18.15 13.10 -14.72
CA THR A 207 -16.95 13.93 -14.66
C THR A 207 -15.90 13.57 -15.72
N GLY A 208 -15.97 12.40 -16.33
CA GLY A 208 -14.94 11.86 -17.21
C GLY A 208 -13.61 11.55 -16.53
N VAL A 209 -13.62 11.45 -15.17
CA VAL A 209 -12.41 11.31 -14.36
C VAL A 209 -12.37 9.94 -13.68
N ASN A 210 -11.24 9.26 -13.75
CA ASN A 210 -11.00 8.06 -12.92
C ASN A 210 -10.58 8.51 -11.51
N PRO A 211 -11.36 8.15 -10.45
CA PRO A 211 -11.10 8.63 -9.09
C PRO A 211 -9.70 8.29 -8.55
N ALA A 212 -9.18 7.12 -8.91
CA ALA A 212 -7.83 6.72 -8.47
C ALA A 212 -6.74 7.55 -9.17
N ALA A 213 -6.88 7.81 -10.47
CA ALA A 213 -5.95 8.64 -11.22
C ALA A 213 -5.97 10.10 -10.73
N ASP A 214 -7.16 10.65 -10.48
CA ASP A 214 -7.31 12.01 -9.92
C ASP A 214 -6.70 12.13 -8.52
N PHE A 215 -6.92 11.14 -7.66
CA PHE A 215 -6.29 11.09 -6.33
C PHE A 215 -4.75 11.12 -6.43
N LEU A 216 -4.17 10.36 -7.37
CA LEU A 216 -2.73 10.35 -7.56
C LEU A 216 -2.19 11.73 -7.95
N LEU A 217 -2.86 12.42 -8.87
CA LEU A 217 -2.46 13.75 -9.33
C LEU A 217 -2.56 14.82 -8.24
N ARG A 218 -3.54 14.70 -7.33
CA ARG A 218 -3.80 15.70 -6.29
C ARG A 218 -3.07 15.43 -4.98
N ARG A 219 -3.01 14.15 -4.55
CA ARG A 219 -2.64 13.76 -3.18
C ARG A 219 -1.65 12.61 -3.09
N GLY A 220 -1.39 11.90 -4.19
CA GLY A 220 -0.57 10.68 -4.16
C GLY A 220 0.86 10.90 -3.66
N CYS A 221 1.47 12.04 -4.00
CA CYS A 221 2.82 12.39 -3.57
C CYS A 221 2.91 13.04 -2.19
N LYS A 222 1.79 13.47 -1.57
CA LYS A 222 1.80 13.95 -0.20
C LYS A 222 2.17 12.82 0.75
N ASN A 223 3.45 12.77 1.15
CA ASN A 223 4.00 11.67 1.92
C ASN A 223 5.18 12.17 2.76
N ARG A 224 5.22 11.84 4.07
CA ARG A 224 6.33 12.22 4.98
C ARG A 224 7.68 11.63 4.55
N LEU A 225 7.69 10.61 3.68
CA LEU A 225 8.92 10.02 3.14
C LEU A 225 9.54 10.88 2.02
N GLY A 226 8.88 11.96 1.62
CA GLY A 226 9.24 12.80 0.50
C GLY A 226 8.50 12.43 -0.79
N ALA A 227 8.38 13.41 -1.69
CA ALA A 227 7.61 13.27 -2.93
C ALA A 227 8.19 12.20 -3.88
N ALA A 228 9.52 12.05 -3.91
CA ALA A 228 10.22 11.12 -4.79
C ALA A 228 9.76 9.66 -4.65
N VAL A 229 9.34 9.24 -3.44
CA VAL A 229 8.91 7.85 -3.18
C VAL A 229 7.74 7.43 -4.06
N ASN A 230 6.79 8.33 -4.31
CA ASN A 230 5.55 8.04 -5.02
C ASN A 230 5.47 8.75 -6.38
N ALA A 231 6.43 9.61 -6.74
CA ALA A 231 6.34 10.46 -7.93
C ALA A 231 6.13 9.67 -9.23
N ASN A 232 6.86 8.57 -9.42
CA ASN A 232 6.75 7.77 -10.65
C ASN A 232 5.38 7.08 -10.79
N ILE A 233 4.86 6.45 -9.72
CA ILE A 233 3.53 5.83 -9.77
C ILE A 233 2.45 6.89 -9.97
N CYS A 234 2.56 8.06 -9.32
CA CYS A 234 1.63 9.17 -9.48
C CYS A 234 1.65 9.71 -10.91
N ALA A 235 2.83 9.91 -11.49
CA ALA A 235 2.97 10.36 -12.88
C ALA A 235 2.42 9.33 -13.86
N THR A 236 2.76 8.05 -13.69
CA THR A 236 2.42 6.99 -14.64
C THR A 236 0.93 6.64 -14.58
N LYS A 237 0.41 6.35 -13.39
CA LYS A 237 -0.97 5.90 -13.19
C LYS A 237 -1.96 7.05 -13.09
N GLY A 238 -1.52 8.22 -12.64
CA GLY A 238 -2.30 9.46 -12.68
C GLY A 238 -2.40 10.08 -14.06
N GLY A 239 -1.56 9.66 -15.03
CA GLY A 239 -1.59 10.20 -16.39
C GLY A 239 -1.06 11.64 -16.49
N LEU A 240 0.02 11.96 -15.75
CA LEU A 240 0.58 13.31 -15.63
C LEU A 240 0.75 14.03 -16.98
N ALA A 241 1.41 13.39 -17.97
CA ALA A 241 1.68 14.02 -19.26
C ALA A 241 0.38 14.40 -20.01
N GLN A 242 -0.62 13.51 -19.97
CA GLN A 242 -1.94 13.78 -20.55
C GLN A 242 -2.64 14.93 -19.83
N LYS A 243 -2.59 14.96 -18.49
CA LYS A 243 -3.20 16.04 -17.70
C LYS A 243 -2.53 17.39 -17.95
N LEU A 244 -1.21 17.44 -18.05
CA LEU A 244 -0.47 18.65 -18.40
C LEU A 244 -0.87 19.17 -19.80
N LYS A 245 -1.06 18.26 -20.76
CA LYS A 245 -1.54 18.62 -22.09
C LYS A 245 -2.95 19.22 -22.02
N GLU A 246 -3.88 18.57 -21.35
CA GLU A 246 -5.25 19.08 -21.15
C GLU A 246 -5.26 20.48 -20.52
N ILE A 247 -4.43 20.71 -19.49
CA ILE A 247 -4.29 22.02 -18.86
C ILE A 247 -3.71 23.04 -19.84
N SER A 248 -2.72 22.66 -20.66
CA SER A 248 -2.10 23.59 -21.63
C SER A 248 -3.05 24.01 -22.75
N GLU A 249 -3.96 23.11 -23.14
CA GLU A 249 -4.97 23.36 -24.19
C GLU A 249 -6.24 24.08 -23.67
N SER A 250 -6.44 24.10 -22.36
CA SER A 250 -7.59 24.75 -21.70
C SER A 250 -7.31 26.22 -21.44
N GLU A 251 -8.30 27.09 -21.60
CA GLU A 251 -8.23 28.52 -21.20
C GLU A 251 -8.34 28.67 -19.66
N ALA A 252 -9.02 27.72 -18.98
CA ALA A 252 -9.20 27.74 -17.55
C ALA A 252 -7.94 27.30 -16.80
N LEU A 253 -7.69 27.95 -15.67
CA LEU A 253 -6.64 27.49 -14.73
C LEU A 253 -7.10 26.20 -14.02
N PRO A 254 -6.17 25.29 -13.70
CA PRO A 254 -6.47 24.17 -12.81
C PRO A 254 -6.81 24.68 -11.42
N ASP A 255 -7.57 23.91 -10.65
CA ASP A 255 -7.74 24.21 -9.23
C ASP A 255 -6.41 24.07 -8.48
N LYS A 256 -6.34 24.74 -7.32
CA LYS A 256 -5.12 24.80 -6.50
C LYS A 256 -4.61 23.40 -6.07
N GLU A 257 -5.52 22.49 -5.70
CA GLU A 257 -5.11 21.17 -5.22
C GLU A 257 -4.47 20.35 -6.34
N LEU A 258 -5.06 20.38 -7.53
CA LEU A 258 -4.53 19.68 -8.70
C LEU A 258 -3.16 20.25 -9.10
N TYR A 259 -3.02 21.56 -9.18
CA TYR A 259 -1.75 22.16 -9.57
C TYR A 259 -0.65 21.91 -8.53
N SER A 260 -0.96 22.06 -7.25
CA SER A 260 0.00 21.74 -6.18
C SER A 260 0.40 20.26 -6.16
N GLY A 261 -0.52 19.34 -6.45
CA GLY A 261 -0.21 17.92 -6.59
C GLY A 261 0.69 17.64 -7.79
N ILE A 262 0.46 18.30 -8.93
CA ILE A 262 1.34 18.23 -10.10
C ILE A 262 2.74 18.76 -9.77
N CYS A 263 2.85 19.90 -9.08
CA CYS A 263 4.12 20.42 -8.61
C CYS A 263 4.85 19.43 -7.69
N GLU A 264 4.14 18.75 -6.78
CA GLU A 264 4.70 17.74 -5.91
C GLU A 264 5.25 16.55 -6.71
N ILE A 265 4.51 16.07 -7.72
CA ILE A 265 4.97 14.99 -8.60
C ILE A 265 6.23 15.42 -9.37
N MET A 266 6.20 16.59 -10.00
CA MET A 266 7.34 17.12 -10.75
C MET A 266 8.56 17.35 -9.87
N TRP A 267 8.37 17.84 -8.64
CA TRP A 267 9.42 17.97 -7.64
C TRP A 267 10.08 16.62 -7.36
N GLY A 268 9.29 15.60 -7.03
CA GLY A 268 9.79 14.25 -6.75
C GLY A 268 10.51 13.59 -7.93
N LEU A 269 10.02 13.81 -9.16
CA LEU A 269 10.67 13.31 -10.38
C LEU A 269 12.00 14.02 -10.71
N THR A 270 12.20 15.25 -10.22
CA THR A 270 13.40 16.06 -10.48
C THR A 270 14.38 16.06 -9.30
N GLU A 271 14.09 15.33 -8.22
CA GLU A 271 14.95 15.25 -7.05
C GLU A 271 16.20 14.44 -7.35
N PHE A 272 17.38 15.08 -7.21
CA PHE A 272 18.67 14.47 -7.50
C PHE A 272 19.12 13.49 -6.40
N GLY A 273 19.59 12.30 -6.80
CA GLY A 273 20.18 11.33 -5.87
C GLY A 273 19.20 10.41 -5.18
N GLY A 274 17.94 10.42 -5.59
CA GLY A 274 16.92 9.49 -5.08
C GLY A 274 17.24 8.04 -5.47
N VAL A 275 16.99 7.12 -4.55
CA VAL A 275 17.01 5.65 -4.78
C VAL A 275 15.84 5.25 -5.69
N TYR A 276 14.97 6.19 -6.03
CA TYR A 276 13.71 6.02 -6.72
C TYR A 276 13.77 6.63 -8.13
N ASP A 277 12.93 6.08 -9.00
CA ASP A 277 12.80 6.40 -10.41
C ASP A 277 12.75 7.92 -10.67
N SER A 278 13.65 8.40 -11.51
CA SER A 278 13.74 9.79 -11.91
C SER A 278 12.76 10.13 -13.05
N ILE A 279 12.70 11.40 -13.41
CA ILE A 279 11.93 11.86 -14.60
C ILE A 279 12.39 11.15 -15.88
N ASN A 280 13.63 10.69 -15.96
CA ASN A 280 14.17 9.96 -17.11
C ASN A 280 13.65 8.51 -17.17
N ASP A 281 13.26 7.92 -16.04
CA ASP A 281 12.67 6.59 -15.97
C ASP A 281 11.16 6.61 -16.20
N TYR A 282 10.54 7.79 -16.11
CA TYR A 282 9.14 7.97 -16.48
C TYR A 282 9.00 7.96 -18.01
N LYS A 283 8.22 7.03 -18.56
CA LYS A 283 8.04 6.83 -20.00
C LYS A 283 7.74 8.12 -20.78
N TYR A 284 7.02 9.05 -20.19
CA TYR A 284 6.61 10.33 -20.77
C TYR A 284 7.34 11.51 -20.12
N GLY A 285 8.50 11.26 -19.51
CA GLY A 285 9.23 12.27 -18.74
C GLY A 285 9.68 13.47 -19.58
N HIS A 286 10.08 13.24 -20.85
CA HIS A 286 10.44 14.31 -21.78
C HIS A 286 9.24 15.22 -22.08
N ASP A 287 8.10 14.62 -22.40
CA ASP A 287 6.88 15.38 -22.72
C ASP A 287 6.37 16.13 -21.48
N ALA A 288 6.33 15.47 -20.32
CA ALA A 288 5.92 16.11 -19.08
C ALA A 288 6.82 17.30 -18.71
N ARG A 289 8.15 17.17 -18.89
CA ARG A 289 9.11 18.26 -18.66
C ARG A 289 8.81 19.46 -19.55
N ASN A 290 8.66 19.23 -20.85
CA ASN A 290 8.43 20.31 -21.82
C ASN A 290 7.08 20.99 -21.59
N LEU A 291 6.00 20.21 -21.39
CA LEU A 291 4.67 20.73 -21.12
C LEU A 291 4.63 21.54 -19.81
N PHE A 292 5.23 21.00 -18.74
CA PHE A 292 5.27 21.71 -17.46
C PHE A 292 6.04 23.02 -17.55
N LYS A 293 7.22 23.02 -18.21
CA LYS A 293 8.02 24.22 -18.43
C LYS A 293 7.24 25.25 -19.22
N GLN A 294 6.65 24.87 -20.37
CA GLN A 294 5.82 25.74 -21.17
C GLN A 294 4.66 26.32 -20.37
N LEU A 295 3.98 25.51 -19.59
CA LEU A 295 2.84 25.90 -18.77
C LEU A 295 3.22 26.99 -17.75
N VAL A 296 4.33 26.80 -17.03
CA VAL A 296 4.83 27.76 -16.04
C VAL A 296 5.28 29.08 -16.72
N GLU A 297 5.98 28.99 -17.85
CA GLU A 297 6.49 30.17 -18.56
C GLU A 297 5.37 31.01 -19.24
N THR A 298 4.27 30.37 -19.67
CA THR A 298 3.18 31.05 -20.38
C THR A 298 2.04 31.50 -19.49
N ARG A 299 1.95 31.00 -18.26
CA ARG A 299 0.83 31.27 -17.31
C ARG A 299 1.35 31.71 -15.95
N PRO A 300 1.78 32.98 -15.80
CA PRO A 300 2.32 33.47 -14.51
C PRO A 300 1.30 33.41 -13.38
N GLU A 301 0.00 33.32 -13.65
CA GLU A 301 -1.07 33.19 -12.65
C GLU A 301 -0.95 31.88 -11.82
N LEU A 302 -0.27 30.88 -12.35
CA LEU A 302 -0.03 29.61 -11.65
C LEU A 302 0.86 29.77 -10.41
N GLU A 303 1.71 30.81 -10.37
CA GLU A 303 2.53 31.13 -9.19
C GLU A 303 1.67 31.40 -7.97
N ALA A 304 0.49 32.00 -8.15
CA ALA A 304 -0.45 32.23 -7.05
C ALA A 304 -1.09 30.94 -6.51
N LEU A 305 -1.13 29.87 -7.30
CA LEU A 305 -1.61 28.56 -6.89
C LEU A 305 -0.53 27.78 -6.14
N ASP A 306 0.69 27.75 -6.69
CA ASP A 306 1.86 27.11 -6.07
C ASP A 306 3.17 27.72 -6.63
N PRO A 307 3.95 28.44 -5.83
CA PRO A 307 5.18 29.11 -6.26
C PRO A 307 6.32 28.15 -6.63
N ARG A 308 6.25 26.89 -6.22
CA ARG A 308 7.28 25.87 -6.53
C ARG A 308 7.45 25.61 -8.02
N GLY A 309 6.44 25.96 -8.85
CA GLY A 309 6.51 25.75 -10.29
C GLY A 309 7.77 26.36 -10.94
N ALA A 310 8.12 27.58 -10.59
CA ALA A 310 9.31 28.26 -11.10
C ALA A 310 10.61 27.56 -10.64
N GLU A 311 10.71 27.15 -9.38
CA GLU A 311 11.88 26.45 -8.86
C GLU A 311 12.08 25.07 -9.52
N ILE A 312 10.98 24.35 -9.81
CA ILE A 312 11.03 23.06 -10.51
C ILE A 312 11.58 23.27 -11.93
N VAL A 313 11.15 24.32 -12.63
CA VAL A 313 11.66 24.64 -13.97
C VAL A 313 13.17 24.94 -13.94
N GLU A 314 13.65 25.66 -12.92
CA GLU A 314 15.11 25.91 -12.74
C GLU A 314 15.89 24.60 -12.51
N ARG A 315 15.36 23.66 -11.73
CA ARG A 315 15.99 22.34 -11.50
C ARG A 315 16.07 21.46 -12.76
N MET A 316 15.21 21.74 -13.76
CA MET A 316 15.17 20.98 -15.00
C MET A 316 16.11 21.56 -16.10
N ARG A 317 16.74 22.71 -15.84
CA ARG A 317 17.73 23.31 -16.74
C ARG A 317 19.09 22.61 -16.60
#